data_953946743cb7cb38458cba41d7f37037
#
_entry.id   953946743cb7cb38458cba41d7f37037
#
_cell.length_a   1.000
_cell.length_b   1.000
_cell.length_c   1.000
_cell.angle_alpha   90.00
_cell.angle_beta   90.00
_cell.angle_gamma   90.00
#
_symmetry.space_group_name_H-M   'P 1'
#
loop_
_entity.id
_entity.type
_entity.pdbx_description
1 polymer ?
#
loop_
_entity_poly.entity_id
_entity_poly.type
_entity_poly.pdbx_seq_one_letter_code
_entity_poly.pdbx_strand_id
1 'polypeptide(L)'
;MRRLPVLTALAAAGALTLSGCTNASSEPTAGAPADGEGQSSVPVPFDPSTVGTVDEIAAMLPADFDGTLTVGDNLQYAPAEFLGGADGQTPTGYDVDLAKALGQVLGAEVEVSHAEFASIIPAIGTEYDLGIASFSITPERLAEVNMISYVRAGSTFSVPTGNPDGLDAADLCGTTMGVQTGTVQDEEADALTAACEQQGKDPIEVLRYTSQADVTTNLVGGKLDVMYADSPVGQYADVQTDGKVEQLGDVQDAAPQGIVVAKDDVELTEAVQAAMQQLMDDGTWQEILDGWGVTGALSTAELNPAA
;
A
#
# COMPACT_ATOMS: atom_id res chain seq x y z
N MET A 1 -51.67 -36.39 33.25
CA MET A 1 -52.08 -36.27 34.68
C MET A 1 -50.94 -35.67 35.46
N ARG A 2 -51.26 -34.69 36.32
CA ARG A 2 -50.46 -34.01 37.34
C ARG A 2 -49.42 -32.99 36.83
N ARG A 3 -49.72 -31.76 36.87
CA ARG A 3 -50.03 -30.68 37.86
C ARG A 3 -48.76 -29.85 38.10
N LEU A 4 -48.85 -28.58 37.64
CA LEU A 4 -48.01 -27.47 38.12
C LEU A 4 -48.22 -27.24 39.63
N PRO A 5 -47.30 -26.49 40.27
CA PRO A 5 -47.75 -25.22 40.81
C PRO A 5 -46.90 -23.98 40.46
N VAL A 6 -47.63 -22.90 40.39
CA VAL A 6 -47.29 -21.49 40.38
C VAL A 6 -46.90 -21.06 41.79
N LEU A 7 -46.01 -20.08 41.95
CA LEU A 7 -45.96 -19.03 43.01
C LEU A 7 -44.72 -18.16 42.76
N THR A 8 -44.78 -16.99 42.65
CA THR A 8 -45.26 -15.66 43.08
C THR A 8 -44.11 -14.67 43.13
N ALA A 9 -44.38 -13.52 42.60
CA ALA A 9 -43.56 -12.31 42.51
C ALA A 9 -43.16 -11.74 43.88
N LEU A 10 -42.02 -11.04 43.91
CA LEU A 10 -41.84 -9.90 44.83
C LEU A 10 -41.10 -8.78 44.13
N ALA A 11 -41.75 -7.67 44.04
CA ALA A 11 -41.21 -6.38 43.58
C ALA A 11 -40.51 -5.68 44.74
N ALA A 12 -39.37 -5.05 44.50
CA ALA A 12 -38.82 -4.05 45.39
C ALA A 12 -38.35 -2.86 44.58
N ALA A 13 -39.05 -1.76 44.75
CA ALA A 13 -38.70 -0.43 44.26
C ALA A 13 -37.72 0.23 45.23
N GLY A 14 -36.79 1.02 44.70
CA GLY A 14 -35.82 1.78 45.52
C GLY A 14 -35.05 2.81 44.73
N ALA A 15 -35.64 4.00 44.67
CA ALA A 15 -35.13 5.36 44.83
C ALA A 15 -33.97 5.88 43.97
N LEU A 16 -34.33 6.87 43.16
CA LEU A 16 -33.46 7.90 42.56
C LEU A 16 -32.82 8.79 43.64
N THR A 17 -31.53 9.12 43.43
CA THR A 17 -30.93 10.34 43.98
C THR A 17 -30.21 11.07 42.85
N LEU A 18 -30.75 12.22 42.46
CA LEU A 18 -30.05 13.29 41.72
C LEU A 18 -29.15 14.05 42.71
N SER A 19 -27.92 14.30 42.31
CA SER A 19 -27.07 15.43 42.79
C SER A 19 -25.96 15.51 41.75
N GLY A 20 -25.64 16.58 41.07
CA GLY A 20 -25.61 17.99 41.38
C GLY A 20 -24.32 18.47 40.68
N CYS A 21 -24.45 19.37 39.72
CA CYS A 21 -23.32 20.02 39.03
C CYS A 21 -22.46 20.81 40.00
N THR A 22 -21.14 20.71 39.86
CA THR A 22 -20.22 21.78 40.24
C THR A 22 -19.10 21.89 39.25
N ASN A 23 -19.04 23.02 38.55
CA ASN A 23 -17.88 23.50 37.79
C ASN A 23 -16.73 23.74 38.78
N ALA A 24 -15.56 23.19 38.46
CA ALA A 24 -14.30 23.65 39.01
C ALA A 24 -13.33 23.85 37.86
N SER A 25 -13.05 25.10 37.56
CA SER A 25 -11.94 25.54 36.76
C SER A 25 -10.63 25.10 37.43
N SER A 26 -9.77 24.40 36.72
CA SER A 26 -8.39 24.18 37.14
C SER A 26 -7.46 24.56 35.99
N GLU A 27 -6.53 25.43 36.31
CA GLU A 27 -5.47 25.97 35.46
C GLU A 27 -4.54 24.87 34.93
N PRO A 28 -3.82 25.10 33.78
CA PRO A 28 -2.94 24.11 33.19
C PRO A 28 -1.62 24.05 33.97
N THR A 29 -1.31 22.92 34.52
CA THR A 29 0.02 22.59 35.02
C THR A 29 0.83 22.00 33.89
N ALA A 30 1.97 22.64 33.57
CA ALA A 30 2.91 22.21 32.58
C ALA A 30 3.65 20.93 33.04
N GLY A 31 3.86 19.98 32.10
CA GLY A 31 4.97 19.03 32.13
C GLY A 31 4.66 17.58 32.41
N ALA A 32 4.36 16.83 31.35
CA ALA A 32 4.84 15.45 31.20
C ALA A 32 5.07 15.19 29.71
N PRO A 33 6.15 14.49 29.31
CA PRO A 33 6.31 14.12 27.92
C PRO A 33 5.21 13.13 27.53
N ALA A 34 4.51 13.41 26.44
CA ALA A 34 3.60 12.48 25.82
C ALA A 34 4.44 11.34 25.25
N ASP A 35 4.36 10.18 25.84
CA ASP A 35 4.68 8.92 25.17
C ASP A 35 3.71 8.81 23.99
N GLY A 36 4.27 8.89 22.77
CA GLY A 36 3.52 8.73 21.54
C GLY A 36 3.07 7.29 21.41
N GLU A 37 1.89 6.97 21.92
CA GLU A 37 1.14 5.81 21.43
C GLU A 37 0.76 6.12 19.98
N GLY A 38 1.42 5.45 19.03
CA GLY A 38 1.06 5.46 17.64
C GLY A 38 -0.39 4.99 17.51
N GLN A 39 -1.31 5.94 17.42
CA GLN A 39 -2.67 5.64 16.97
C GLN A 39 -2.54 5.27 15.50
N SER A 40 -2.68 3.99 15.20
CA SER A 40 -2.96 3.48 13.86
C SER A 40 -4.28 4.10 13.41
N SER A 41 -4.23 5.28 12.80
CA SER A 41 -5.40 5.92 12.24
C SER A 41 -5.80 5.14 10.99
N VAL A 42 -7.08 4.77 10.89
CA VAL A 42 -7.63 4.22 9.65
C VAL A 42 -7.31 5.22 8.52
N PRO A 43 -6.67 4.78 7.44
CA PRO A 43 -6.34 5.68 6.34
C PRO A 43 -7.57 6.38 5.78
N VAL A 44 -7.42 7.65 5.42
CA VAL A 44 -8.47 8.44 4.80
C VAL A 44 -8.12 8.61 3.34
N PRO A 45 -8.90 8.03 2.40
CA PRO A 45 -8.68 8.22 0.98
C PRO A 45 -8.69 9.70 0.61
N PHE A 46 -7.80 10.09 -0.29
CA PHE A 46 -7.71 11.45 -0.80
C PHE A 46 -8.96 11.82 -1.63
N ASP A 47 -9.41 13.07 -1.53
CA ASP A 47 -10.49 13.59 -2.39
C ASP A 47 -9.88 14.25 -3.64
N PRO A 48 -9.88 13.59 -4.80
CA PRO A 48 -9.27 14.12 -6.02
C PRO A 48 -9.98 15.38 -6.54
N SER A 49 -11.21 15.67 -6.12
CA SER A 49 -11.95 16.87 -6.54
C SER A 49 -11.32 18.18 -6.04
N THR A 50 -10.36 18.09 -5.11
CA THR A 50 -9.58 19.25 -4.64
C THR A 50 -8.48 19.65 -5.61
N VAL A 51 -8.12 18.78 -6.55
CA VAL A 51 -7.10 19.03 -7.59
C VAL A 51 -7.75 19.64 -8.83
N GLY A 52 -7.18 20.73 -9.32
CA GLY A 52 -7.66 21.39 -10.52
C GLY A 52 -6.90 20.98 -11.78
N THR A 53 -7.56 21.05 -12.93
CA THR A 53 -6.91 20.85 -14.22
C THR A 53 -5.90 21.97 -14.48
N VAL A 54 -4.73 21.60 -15.01
CA VAL A 54 -3.67 22.53 -15.43
C VAL A 54 -3.62 22.55 -16.95
N ASP A 55 -4.26 23.57 -17.56
CA ASP A 55 -4.48 23.65 -19.01
C ASP A 55 -3.19 23.48 -19.83
N GLU A 56 -2.06 23.99 -19.34
CA GLU A 56 -0.76 23.89 -19.99
C GLU A 56 -0.24 22.44 -20.04
N ILE A 57 -0.50 21.66 -18.98
CA ILE A 57 -0.12 20.25 -18.89
C ILE A 57 -1.13 19.39 -19.67
N ALA A 58 -2.41 19.67 -19.54
CA ALA A 58 -3.46 18.98 -20.29
C ALA A 58 -3.27 19.11 -21.83
N ALA A 59 -2.73 20.24 -22.28
CA ALA A 59 -2.41 20.46 -23.70
C ALA A 59 -1.20 19.65 -24.22
N MET A 60 -0.45 18.96 -23.32
CA MET A 60 0.65 18.06 -23.70
C MET A 60 0.18 16.66 -24.07
N LEU A 61 -1.08 16.31 -23.76
CA LEU A 61 -1.64 15.00 -24.12
C LEU A 61 -1.66 14.81 -25.64
N PRO A 62 -1.53 13.55 -26.13
CA PRO A 62 -1.61 13.24 -27.54
C PRO A 62 -2.86 13.84 -28.20
N ALA A 63 -2.74 14.31 -29.45
CA ALA A 63 -3.85 14.97 -30.13
C ALA A 63 -5.06 14.06 -30.40
N ASP A 64 -4.87 12.76 -30.39
CA ASP A 64 -5.89 11.71 -30.54
C ASP A 64 -6.31 11.08 -29.20
N PHE A 65 -5.87 11.64 -28.07
CA PHE A 65 -6.31 11.20 -26.74
C PHE A 65 -7.83 11.35 -26.60
N ASP A 66 -8.51 10.28 -26.21
CA ASP A 66 -9.98 10.21 -26.22
C ASP A 66 -10.65 10.80 -24.98
N GLY A 67 -9.85 11.26 -24.00
CA GLY A 67 -10.33 11.87 -22.75
C GLY A 67 -10.34 10.90 -21.56
N THR A 68 -9.99 9.62 -21.76
CA THR A 68 -9.94 8.60 -20.72
C THR A 68 -8.52 8.08 -20.56
N LEU A 69 -8.05 8.06 -19.31
CA LEU A 69 -6.76 7.49 -18.93
C LEU A 69 -7.00 6.11 -18.32
N THR A 70 -6.65 5.07 -19.04
CA THR A 70 -6.78 3.68 -18.56
C THR A 70 -5.55 3.29 -17.75
N VAL A 71 -5.77 2.82 -16.51
CA VAL A 71 -4.69 2.48 -15.57
C VAL A 71 -4.78 1.01 -15.19
N GLY A 72 -3.74 0.26 -15.53
CA GLY A 72 -3.52 -1.10 -15.05
C GLY A 72 -2.95 -1.07 -13.63
N ASP A 73 -3.60 -1.76 -12.72
CA ASP A 73 -3.34 -1.70 -11.29
C ASP A 73 -3.54 -3.08 -10.64
N ASN A 74 -2.78 -3.42 -9.60
CA ASN A 74 -2.96 -4.69 -8.90
C ASN A 74 -3.76 -4.52 -7.61
N LEU A 75 -5.10 -4.42 -7.71
CA LEU A 75 -6.02 -4.11 -6.60
C LEU A 75 -6.02 -5.17 -5.47
N GLN A 76 -4.85 -5.72 -5.13
CA GLN A 76 -4.61 -6.70 -4.07
C GLN A 76 -3.30 -6.45 -3.30
N TYR A 77 -2.79 -5.19 -3.34
CA TYR A 77 -1.50 -4.78 -2.78
C TYR A 77 -1.65 -3.59 -1.80
N ALA A 78 -2.43 -3.77 -0.73
CA ALA A 78 -2.68 -2.72 0.26
C ALA A 78 -1.39 -2.31 1.00
N PRO A 79 -1.17 -1.00 1.28
CA PRO A 79 -2.10 0.13 1.14
C PRO A 79 -1.99 0.88 -0.20
N ALA A 80 -1.16 0.41 -1.14
CA ALA A 80 -0.93 1.11 -2.40
C ALA A 80 -2.18 1.05 -3.29
N GLU A 81 -2.68 -0.16 -3.52
CA GLU A 81 -3.82 -0.39 -4.40
C GLU A 81 -4.60 -1.66 -3.96
N PHE A 82 -5.86 -1.48 -3.65
CA PHE A 82 -6.72 -2.59 -3.24
C PHE A 82 -8.20 -2.28 -3.38
N LEU A 83 -9.05 -3.31 -3.26
CA LEU A 83 -10.49 -3.12 -3.21
C LEU A 83 -10.92 -2.80 -1.78
N GLY A 84 -11.53 -1.65 -1.59
CA GLY A 84 -12.00 -1.14 -0.32
C GLY A 84 -13.40 -0.53 -0.41
N GLY A 85 -13.64 0.52 0.40
CA GLY A 85 -14.96 1.14 0.51
C GLY A 85 -15.95 0.31 1.32
N ALA A 86 -17.17 0.81 1.47
CA ALA A 86 -18.20 0.15 2.28
C ALA A 86 -18.70 -1.18 1.69
N ASP A 87 -18.52 -1.35 0.38
CA ASP A 87 -18.93 -2.55 -0.37
C ASP A 87 -17.76 -3.52 -0.64
N GLY A 88 -16.52 -3.13 -0.32
CA GLY A 88 -15.32 -3.90 -0.61
C GLY A 88 -15.02 -4.07 -2.11
N GLN A 89 -15.55 -3.18 -2.96
CA GLN A 89 -15.41 -3.25 -4.42
C GLN A 89 -14.84 -1.97 -5.05
N THR A 90 -14.65 -0.93 -4.25
CA THR A 90 -14.16 0.35 -4.73
C THR A 90 -12.63 0.35 -4.75
N PRO A 91 -11.96 0.61 -5.90
CA PRO A 91 -10.51 0.80 -5.93
C PRO A 91 -10.08 1.94 -5.02
N THR A 92 -9.13 1.67 -4.14
CA THR A 92 -8.60 2.59 -3.14
C THR A 92 -7.13 2.30 -2.85
N GLY A 93 -6.42 3.24 -2.27
CA GLY A 93 -4.99 3.15 -1.99
C GLY A 93 -4.26 4.39 -2.52
N TYR A 94 -3.00 4.58 -2.10
CA TYR A 94 -2.26 5.77 -2.51
C TYR A 94 -1.93 5.79 -4.01
N ASP A 95 -1.75 4.66 -4.67
CA ASP A 95 -1.53 4.56 -6.12
C ASP A 95 -2.82 4.85 -6.89
N VAL A 96 -3.97 4.40 -6.37
CA VAL A 96 -5.29 4.73 -6.92
C VAL A 96 -5.62 6.21 -6.74
N ASP A 97 -5.30 6.79 -5.58
CA ASP A 97 -5.50 8.21 -5.31
C ASP A 97 -4.57 9.07 -6.19
N LEU A 98 -3.32 8.62 -6.41
CA LEU A 98 -2.39 9.23 -7.37
C LEU A 98 -2.94 9.20 -8.79
N ALA A 99 -3.43 8.05 -9.26
CA ALA A 99 -4.02 7.92 -10.60
C ALA A 99 -5.14 8.94 -10.81
N LYS A 100 -6.05 9.06 -9.83
CA LYS A 100 -7.16 10.03 -9.88
C LYS A 100 -6.65 11.48 -9.86
N ALA A 101 -5.65 11.80 -9.05
CA ALA A 101 -5.06 13.14 -8.99
C ALA A 101 -4.37 13.53 -10.29
N LEU A 102 -3.64 12.59 -10.93
CA LEU A 102 -3.06 12.78 -12.26
C LEU A 102 -4.15 13.08 -13.30
N GLY A 103 -5.25 12.32 -13.29
CA GLY A 103 -6.38 12.57 -14.17
C GLY A 103 -6.96 13.98 -14.02
N GLN A 104 -7.08 14.49 -12.78
CA GLN A 104 -7.54 15.84 -12.54
C GLN A 104 -6.60 16.89 -13.15
N VAL A 105 -5.28 16.77 -12.92
CA VAL A 105 -4.28 17.68 -13.51
C VAL A 105 -4.36 17.67 -15.04
N LEU A 106 -4.49 16.47 -15.63
CA LEU A 106 -4.57 16.26 -17.09
C LEU A 106 -5.94 16.60 -17.70
N GLY A 107 -6.99 16.80 -16.86
CA GLY A 107 -8.36 17.00 -17.34
C GLY A 107 -8.95 15.74 -17.99
N ALA A 108 -8.51 14.55 -17.58
CA ALA A 108 -8.92 13.25 -18.09
C ALA A 108 -9.80 12.49 -17.08
N GLU A 109 -10.72 11.68 -17.59
CA GLU A 109 -11.36 10.63 -16.77
C GLU A 109 -10.35 9.51 -16.51
N VAL A 110 -10.44 8.86 -15.32
CA VAL A 110 -9.54 7.77 -14.95
C VAL A 110 -10.31 6.49 -14.76
N GLU A 111 -9.93 5.45 -15.49
CA GLU A 111 -10.44 4.08 -15.33
C GLU A 111 -9.34 3.19 -14.76
N VAL A 112 -9.44 2.83 -13.48
CA VAL A 112 -8.52 1.89 -12.82
C VAL A 112 -9.05 0.47 -13.01
N SER A 113 -8.24 -0.39 -13.61
CA SER A 113 -8.57 -1.78 -13.92
C SER A 113 -7.65 -2.75 -13.19
N HIS A 114 -8.24 -3.76 -12.55
CA HIS A 114 -7.46 -4.81 -11.89
C HIS A 114 -6.76 -5.74 -12.90
N ALA A 115 -5.46 -5.97 -12.68
CA ALA A 115 -4.69 -6.98 -13.36
C ALA A 115 -3.75 -7.71 -12.40
N GLU A 116 -3.28 -8.91 -12.77
CA GLU A 116 -2.18 -9.55 -12.06
C GLU A 116 -0.90 -8.72 -12.28
N PHE A 117 -0.13 -8.48 -11.22
CA PHE A 117 1.05 -7.60 -11.24
C PHE A 117 1.99 -7.87 -12.43
N ALA A 118 2.37 -9.13 -12.64
CA ALA A 118 3.29 -9.52 -13.71
C ALA A 118 2.72 -9.32 -15.13
N SER A 119 1.40 -9.10 -15.27
CA SER A 119 0.75 -8.90 -16.56
C SER A 119 0.60 -7.43 -16.97
N ILE A 120 0.78 -6.48 -16.05
CA ILE A 120 0.54 -5.06 -16.32
C ILE A 120 1.53 -4.50 -17.33
N ILE A 121 2.85 -4.62 -17.10
CA ILE A 121 3.87 -4.10 -18.02
C ILE A 121 3.70 -4.63 -19.44
N PRO A 122 3.48 -5.95 -19.68
CA PRO A 122 3.21 -6.45 -21.03
C PRO A 122 1.97 -5.90 -21.72
N ALA A 123 1.01 -5.37 -20.97
CA ALA A 123 -0.27 -4.85 -21.48
C ALA A 123 -0.24 -3.31 -21.72
N ILE A 124 0.83 -2.63 -21.31
CA ILE A 124 1.00 -1.18 -21.50
C ILE A 124 1.05 -0.83 -23.00
N GLY A 125 0.31 0.20 -23.37
CA GLY A 125 0.16 0.65 -24.76
C GLY A 125 -0.81 -0.19 -25.59
N THR A 126 -1.44 -1.25 -25.01
CA THR A 126 -2.45 -2.07 -25.68
C THR A 126 -3.76 -2.18 -24.91
N GLU A 127 -3.72 -2.35 -23.62
CA GLU A 127 -4.88 -2.41 -22.73
C GLU A 127 -4.90 -1.23 -21.75
N TYR A 128 -3.72 -0.76 -21.36
CA TYR A 128 -3.56 0.34 -20.41
C TYR A 128 -2.65 1.42 -20.97
N ASP A 129 -3.01 2.67 -20.72
CA ASP A 129 -2.15 3.84 -20.99
C ASP A 129 -1.04 3.94 -19.96
N LEU A 130 -1.39 3.68 -18.68
CA LEU A 130 -0.47 3.69 -17.55
C LEU A 130 -0.52 2.39 -16.76
N GLY A 131 0.60 2.07 -16.11
CA GLY A 131 0.65 1.12 -15.00
C GLY A 131 1.05 1.86 -13.72
N ILE A 132 0.23 1.79 -12.68
CA ILE A 132 0.55 2.35 -11.35
C ILE A 132 0.27 1.24 -10.34
N ALA A 133 1.32 0.55 -9.90
CA ALA A 133 1.21 -0.60 -9.00
C ALA A 133 2.54 -0.82 -8.27
N SER A 134 3.06 0.23 -7.64
CA SER A 134 4.28 0.18 -6.82
C SER A 134 5.48 -0.45 -7.53
N PHE A 135 5.61 -0.25 -8.86
CA PHE A 135 6.71 -0.83 -9.64
C PHE A 135 8.07 -0.26 -9.23
N SER A 136 8.92 -1.05 -8.61
CA SER A 136 10.34 -0.70 -8.42
C SER A 136 11.00 -0.44 -9.78
N ILE A 137 11.76 0.64 -9.89
CA ILE A 137 12.49 0.98 -11.12
C ILE A 137 13.72 0.06 -11.20
N THR A 138 13.76 -0.78 -12.22
CA THR A 138 14.89 -1.71 -12.48
C THR A 138 15.39 -1.58 -13.91
N PRO A 139 16.64 -1.95 -14.21
CA PRO A 139 17.17 -1.93 -15.58
C PRO A 139 16.35 -2.78 -16.55
N GLU A 140 15.81 -3.91 -16.09
CA GLU A 140 14.99 -4.83 -16.88
C GLU A 140 13.69 -4.15 -17.30
N ARG A 141 12.96 -3.53 -16.34
CA ARG A 141 11.72 -2.81 -16.61
C ARG A 141 11.96 -1.58 -17.48
N LEU A 142 13.05 -0.84 -17.24
CA LEU A 142 13.45 0.30 -18.06
C LEU A 142 13.79 -0.08 -19.51
N ALA A 143 14.14 -1.33 -19.80
CA ALA A 143 14.34 -1.78 -21.18
C ALA A 143 13.01 -1.90 -21.96
N GLU A 144 11.92 -2.18 -21.28
CA GLU A 144 10.60 -2.44 -21.88
C GLU A 144 9.69 -1.21 -21.92
N VAL A 145 9.70 -0.38 -20.86
CA VAL A 145 8.79 0.74 -20.66
C VAL A 145 9.51 2.01 -20.21
N ASN A 146 8.84 3.16 -20.28
CA ASN A 146 9.25 4.36 -19.58
C ASN A 146 8.72 4.32 -18.15
N MET A 147 9.49 4.83 -17.20
CA MET A 147 9.10 4.92 -15.80
C MET A 147 9.35 6.32 -15.25
N ILE A 148 8.34 6.86 -14.58
CA ILE A 148 8.38 8.19 -13.95
C ILE A 148 8.36 7.97 -12.44
N SER A 149 9.43 8.35 -11.74
CA SER A 149 9.55 8.11 -10.31
C SER A 149 8.59 8.97 -9.48
N TYR A 150 7.99 8.40 -8.41
CA TYR A 150 7.04 9.10 -7.56
C TYR A 150 7.23 8.87 -6.05
N VAL A 151 7.66 7.69 -5.63
CA VAL A 151 7.87 7.32 -4.23
C VAL A 151 9.13 6.47 -4.10
N ARG A 152 9.72 6.44 -2.91
CA ARG A 152 10.82 5.54 -2.56
C ARG A 152 10.35 4.58 -1.49
N ALA A 153 10.42 3.28 -1.78
CA ALA A 153 10.12 2.22 -0.83
C ALA A 153 11.26 1.20 -0.81
N GLY A 154 11.43 0.53 0.31
CA GLY A 154 12.34 -0.61 0.42
C GLY A 154 11.56 -1.90 0.66
N SER A 155 12.27 -3.02 0.74
CA SER A 155 11.73 -4.33 1.05
C SER A 155 11.76 -4.60 2.57
N THR A 156 10.80 -5.37 3.08
CA THR A 156 10.77 -5.78 4.48
C THR A 156 10.27 -7.21 4.64
N PHE A 157 10.82 -7.90 5.63
CA PHE A 157 10.26 -9.15 6.11
C PHE A 157 9.18 -8.88 7.14
N SER A 158 8.14 -9.70 7.13
CA SER A 158 7.08 -9.68 8.13
C SER A 158 6.79 -11.09 8.62
N VAL A 159 6.50 -11.21 9.92
CA VAL A 159 6.27 -12.48 10.63
C VAL A 159 5.01 -12.39 11.48
N PRO A 160 4.46 -13.51 11.96
CA PRO A 160 3.41 -13.47 12.98
C PRO A 160 3.85 -12.72 14.23
N THR A 161 2.96 -11.91 14.80
CA THR A 161 3.24 -11.05 15.95
C THR A 161 3.83 -11.82 17.13
N GLY A 162 4.88 -11.25 17.72
CA GLY A 162 5.66 -11.85 18.77
C GLY A 162 6.72 -12.83 18.26
N ASN A 163 6.88 -12.93 16.94
CA ASN A 163 7.90 -13.79 16.30
C ASN A 163 8.01 -15.17 16.99
N PRO A 164 6.95 -16.01 16.97
CA PRO A 164 6.87 -17.23 17.77
C PRO A 164 7.97 -18.24 17.47
N ASP A 165 8.50 -18.23 16.24
CA ASP A 165 9.56 -19.13 15.79
C ASP A 165 10.97 -18.57 16.05
N GLY A 166 11.06 -17.34 16.58
CA GLY A 166 12.33 -16.69 16.94
C GLY A 166 13.23 -16.44 15.72
N LEU A 167 12.64 -16.09 14.57
CA LEU A 167 13.36 -15.85 13.32
C LEU A 167 14.27 -14.63 13.43
N ASP A 168 15.39 -14.68 12.76
CA ASP A 168 16.32 -13.55 12.61
C ASP A 168 16.32 -13.11 11.14
N ALA A 169 16.06 -11.81 10.89
CA ALA A 169 16.10 -11.24 9.54
C ALA A 169 17.44 -11.47 8.81
N ALA A 170 18.52 -11.66 9.57
CA ALA A 170 19.85 -11.96 9.00
C ALA A 170 20.02 -13.44 8.62
N ASP A 171 19.13 -14.34 9.03
CA ASP A 171 19.21 -15.76 8.75
C ASP A 171 17.81 -16.41 8.66
N LEU A 172 17.28 -16.43 7.46
CA LEU A 172 15.96 -17.01 7.16
C LEU A 172 16.06 -18.40 6.52
N CYS A 173 17.24 -19.04 6.57
CA CYS A 173 17.44 -20.37 6.00
C CYS A 173 16.54 -21.42 6.65
N GLY A 174 15.93 -22.27 5.82
CA GLY A 174 15.01 -23.33 6.26
C GLY A 174 13.59 -22.85 6.58
N THR A 175 13.26 -21.56 6.35
CA THR A 175 11.89 -21.04 6.52
C THR A 175 11.06 -21.24 5.24
N THR A 176 9.73 -21.11 5.40
CA THR A 176 8.77 -21.01 4.30
C THR A 176 8.44 -19.53 4.07
N MET A 177 8.93 -18.97 2.95
CA MET A 177 8.76 -17.55 2.61
C MET A 177 7.67 -17.38 1.56
N GLY A 178 6.75 -16.44 1.79
CA GLY A 178 5.75 -16.02 0.80
C GLY A 178 6.12 -14.74 0.09
N VAL A 179 5.99 -14.71 -1.23
CA VAL A 179 6.24 -13.55 -2.09
C VAL A 179 5.14 -13.41 -3.15
N GLN A 180 4.94 -12.19 -3.66
CA GLN A 180 4.11 -11.99 -4.83
C GLN A 180 4.95 -12.19 -6.11
N THR A 181 4.43 -12.96 -7.05
CA THR A 181 5.09 -13.29 -8.32
C THR A 181 5.40 -12.05 -9.16
N GLY A 182 6.64 -11.97 -9.66
CA GLY A 182 7.11 -10.93 -10.57
C GLY A 182 7.57 -9.63 -9.87
N THR A 183 7.60 -9.61 -8.54
CA THR A 183 8.17 -8.51 -7.75
C THR A 183 9.69 -8.65 -7.65
N VAL A 184 10.37 -7.58 -7.23
CA VAL A 184 11.80 -7.66 -6.91
C VAL A 184 12.06 -8.62 -5.75
N GLN A 185 11.14 -8.70 -4.78
CA GLN A 185 11.23 -9.63 -3.65
C GLN A 185 11.15 -11.10 -4.08
N ASP A 186 10.41 -11.40 -5.17
CA ASP A 186 10.38 -12.74 -5.76
C ASP A 186 11.75 -13.16 -6.30
N GLU A 187 12.45 -12.24 -6.99
CA GLU A 187 13.80 -12.48 -7.50
C GLU A 187 14.83 -12.55 -6.37
N GLU A 188 14.72 -11.66 -5.39
CA GLU A 188 15.60 -11.63 -4.21
C GLU A 188 15.45 -12.88 -3.35
N ALA A 189 14.25 -13.45 -3.22
CA ALA A 189 14.01 -14.70 -2.50
C ALA A 189 14.79 -15.87 -3.09
N ASP A 190 14.95 -15.93 -4.43
CA ASP A 190 15.80 -16.92 -5.08
C ASP A 190 17.28 -16.73 -4.74
N ALA A 191 17.74 -15.47 -4.68
CA ALA A 191 19.11 -15.15 -4.29
C ALA A 191 19.39 -15.51 -2.81
N LEU A 192 18.43 -15.23 -1.91
CA LEU A 192 18.52 -15.62 -0.49
C LEU A 192 18.55 -17.14 -0.33
N THR A 193 17.73 -17.87 -1.08
CA THR A 193 17.72 -19.35 -1.10
C THR A 193 19.07 -19.89 -1.54
N ALA A 194 19.63 -19.38 -2.63
CA ALA A 194 20.95 -19.78 -3.12
C ALA A 194 22.07 -19.47 -2.12
N ALA A 195 21.96 -18.37 -1.37
CA ALA A 195 22.93 -18.04 -0.32
C ALA A 195 22.88 -19.02 0.85
N CYS A 196 21.71 -19.53 1.23
CA CYS A 196 21.55 -20.59 2.23
C CYS A 196 22.26 -21.89 1.79
N GLU A 197 22.01 -22.31 0.56
CA GLU A 197 22.65 -23.52 -0.01
C GLU A 197 24.18 -23.41 -0.04
N GLN A 198 24.71 -22.24 -0.43
CA GLN A 198 26.16 -21.99 -0.45
C GLN A 198 26.78 -22.06 0.96
N GLN A 199 26.03 -21.74 2.00
CA GLN A 199 26.44 -21.85 3.40
C GLN A 199 26.25 -23.27 3.95
N GLY A 200 25.69 -24.20 3.18
CA GLY A 200 25.38 -25.58 3.62
C GLY A 200 24.23 -25.64 4.62
N LYS A 201 23.33 -24.63 4.60
CA LYS A 201 22.10 -24.59 5.36
C LYS A 201 20.92 -25.11 4.53
N ASP A 202 19.80 -25.37 5.19
CA ASP A 202 18.57 -25.72 4.49
C ASP A 202 18.09 -24.52 3.65
N PRO A 203 17.62 -24.75 2.41
CA PRO A 203 17.12 -23.69 1.56
C PRO A 203 15.86 -23.07 2.13
N ILE A 204 15.54 -21.83 1.70
CA ILE A 204 14.22 -21.21 1.93
C ILE A 204 13.22 -21.90 0.99
N GLU A 205 12.08 -22.34 1.50
CA GLU A 205 10.96 -22.78 0.67
C GLU A 205 10.16 -21.56 0.22
N VAL A 206 10.35 -21.09 -1.03
CA VAL A 206 9.66 -19.92 -1.56
C VAL A 206 8.31 -20.30 -2.14
N LEU A 207 7.23 -19.81 -1.54
CA LEU A 207 5.86 -19.96 -2.02
C LEU A 207 5.40 -18.67 -2.73
N ARG A 208 5.11 -18.79 -4.02
CA ARG A 208 4.76 -17.69 -4.91
C ARG A 208 3.27 -17.58 -5.08
N TYR A 209 2.73 -16.37 -4.96
CA TYR A 209 1.32 -16.06 -5.09
C TYR A 209 1.13 -14.96 -6.14
N THR A 210 0.03 -14.96 -6.87
CA THR A 210 -0.33 -13.86 -7.80
C THR A 210 -0.84 -12.62 -7.06
N SER A 211 -1.25 -12.79 -5.80
CA SER A 211 -1.84 -11.77 -4.94
C SER A 211 -1.04 -11.61 -3.64
N GLN A 212 -0.69 -10.39 -3.30
CA GLN A 212 -0.09 -10.07 -1.99
C GLN A 212 -1.06 -10.30 -0.83
N ALA A 213 -2.37 -10.09 -1.06
CA ALA A 213 -3.40 -10.38 -0.06
C ALA A 213 -3.43 -11.86 0.33
N ASP A 214 -3.14 -12.78 -0.63
CA ASP A 214 -3.00 -14.20 -0.36
C ASP A 214 -1.73 -14.51 0.45
N VAL A 215 -0.62 -13.82 0.19
CA VAL A 215 0.61 -13.95 0.99
C VAL A 215 0.31 -13.59 2.45
N THR A 216 -0.28 -12.41 2.69
CA THR A 216 -0.65 -11.96 4.04
C THR A 216 -1.60 -12.94 4.73
N THR A 217 -2.62 -13.43 4.00
CA THR A 217 -3.59 -14.41 4.53
C THR A 217 -2.92 -15.73 4.92
N ASN A 218 -1.98 -16.22 4.11
CA ASN A 218 -1.27 -17.47 4.39
C ASN A 218 -0.24 -17.31 5.53
N LEU A 219 0.36 -16.11 5.70
CA LEU A 219 1.20 -15.81 6.87
C LEU A 219 0.37 -15.87 8.15
N VAL A 220 -0.76 -15.16 8.20
CA VAL A 220 -1.69 -15.18 9.36
C VAL A 220 -2.24 -16.58 9.61
N GLY A 221 -2.45 -17.35 8.55
CA GLY A 221 -2.92 -18.74 8.62
C GLY A 221 -1.87 -19.77 9.06
N GLY A 222 -0.60 -19.36 9.26
CA GLY A 222 0.49 -20.23 9.69
C GLY A 222 0.96 -21.21 8.61
N LYS A 223 0.74 -20.91 7.34
CA LYS A 223 1.29 -21.66 6.21
C LYS A 223 2.66 -21.12 5.78
N LEU A 224 2.93 -19.84 6.08
CA LEU A 224 4.19 -19.17 5.87
C LEU A 224 4.80 -18.80 7.21
N ASP A 225 6.12 -18.87 7.30
CA ASP A 225 6.90 -18.40 8.44
C ASP A 225 7.22 -16.90 8.27
N VAL A 226 7.44 -16.45 7.03
CA VAL A 226 7.81 -15.08 6.69
C VAL A 226 7.14 -14.64 5.38
N MET A 227 6.72 -13.38 5.34
CA MET A 227 6.31 -12.65 4.14
C MET A 227 7.41 -11.68 3.74
N TYR A 228 7.68 -11.54 2.44
CA TYR A 228 8.63 -10.57 1.91
C TYR A 228 7.93 -9.68 0.89
N ALA A 229 7.89 -8.38 1.15
CA ALA A 229 7.15 -7.39 0.37
C ALA A 229 7.74 -5.98 0.56
N ASP A 230 7.19 -4.99 -0.16
CA ASP A 230 7.52 -3.59 0.06
C ASP A 230 7.22 -3.14 1.50
N SER A 231 8.02 -2.22 2.00
CA SER A 231 7.90 -1.74 3.39
C SER A 231 6.55 -1.12 3.73
N PRO A 232 5.85 -0.35 2.85
CA PRO A 232 4.50 0.11 3.14
C PRO A 232 3.51 -1.03 3.32
N VAL A 233 3.65 -2.11 2.54
CA VAL A 233 2.79 -3.29 2.61
C VAL A 233 3.01 -4.05 3.93
N GLY A 234 4.28 -4.27 4.30
CA GLY A 234 4.61 -4.92 5.57
C GLY A 234 4.09 -4.15 6.79
N GLN A 235 4.23 -2.81 6.77
CA GLN A 235 3.71 -1.93 7.82
C GLN A 235 2.18 -1.91 7.89
N TYR A 236 1.51 -1.92 6.74
CA TYR A 236 0.05 -1.92 6.68
C TYR A 236 -0.56 -3.29 7.02
N ALA A 237 0.19 -4.37 6.86
CA ALA A 237 -0.25 -5.72 7.22
C ALA A 237 -0.58 -5.84 8.72
N ASP A 238 0.10 -5.10 9.60
CA ASP A 238 -0.26 -4.99 11.03
C ASP A 238 -1.69 -4.43 11.19
N VAL A 239 -1.97 -3.29 10.55
CA VAL A 239 -3.29 -2.64 10.57
C VAL A 239 -4.37 -3.55 9.98
N GLN A 240 -4.10 -4.12 8.81
CA GLN A 240 -5.06 -4.94 8.06
C GLN A 240 -5.42 -6.25 8.78
N THR A 241 -4.52 -6.76 9.59
CA THR A 241 -4.68 -8.04 10.29
C THR A 241 -5.04 -7.91 11.78
N ASP A 242 -5.37 -6.70 12.24
CA ASP A 242 -5.64 -6.41 13.66
C ASP A 242 -4.46 -6.84 14.56
N GLY A 243 -3.24 -6.47 14.21
CA GLY A 243 -2.05 -6.70 15.00
C GLY A 243 -1.51 -8.15 14.96
N LYS A 244 -1.82 -8.95 13.94
CA LYS A 244 -1.36 -10.35 13.82
C LYS A 244 -0.05 -10.52 13.09
N VAL A 245 0.44 -9.46 12.46
CA VAL A 245 1.68 -9.43 11.67
C VAL A 245 2.56 -8.32 12.21
N GLU A 246 3.86 -8.57 12.33
CA GLU A 246 4.85 -7.55 12.69
C GLU A 246 6.03 -7.58 11.73
N GLN A 247 6.71 -6.44 11.58
CA GLN A 247 7.93 -6.33 10.80
C GLN A 247 9.08 -7.06 11.51
N LEU A 248 9.89 -7.78 10.73
CA LEU A 248 11.11 -8.44 11.18
C LEU A 248 12.34 -7.72 10.59
N GLY A 249 13.16 -7.15 11.47
CA GLY A 249 14.38 -6.42 11.07
C GLY A 249 14.10 -5.03 10.47
N ASP A 250 15.10 -4.46 9.82
CA ASP A 250 15.04 -3.14 9.20
C ASP A 250 14.54 -3.21 7.75
N VAL A 251 14.06 -2.08 7.24
CA VAL A 251 13.77 -1.91 5.80
C VAL A 251 15.07 -1.95 5.01
N GLN A 252 15.08 -2.73 3.92
CA GLN A 252 16.25 -2.97 3.08
C GLN A 252 16.06 -2.35 1.69
N ASP A 253 17.15 -2.06 1.03
CA ASP A 253 17.26 -1.77 -0.41
C ASP A 253 16.24 -0.77 -0.97
N ALA A 254 16.04 0.36 -0.25
CA ALA A 254 15.08 1.38 -0.66
C ALA A 254 15.41 1.96 -2.05
N ALA A 255 14.51 1.76 -3.00
CA ALA A 255 14.61 2.16 -4.39
C ALA A 255 13.41 3.04 -4.81
N PRO A 256 13.53 3.85 -5.86
CA PRO A 256 12.39 4.56 -6.41
C PRO A 256 11.41 3.59 -7.08
N GLN A 257 10.12 3.86 -6.91
CA GLN A 257 9.05 3.23 -7.68
C GLN A 257 8.55 4.20 -8.75
N GLY A 258 8.01 3.68 -9.86
CA GLY A 258 7.66 4.48 -11.04
C GLY A 258 6.30 4.14 -11.63
N ILE A 259 5.65 5.20 -12.13
CA ILE A 259 4.52 5.11 -13.05
C ILE A 259 5.05 4.58 -14.38
N VAL A 260 4.40 3.58 -14.93
CA VAL A 260 4.81 2.91 -16.18
C VAL A 260 4.02 3.47 -17.36
N VAL A 261 4.71 3.79 -18.46
CA VAL A 261 4.14 4.30 -19.71
C VAL A 261 4.79 3.56 -20.89
N ALA A 262 4.07 3.40 -22.01
CA ALA A 262 4.61 2.77 -23.19
C ALA A 262 5.89 3.48 -23.68
N LYS A 263 6.86 2.68 -24.15
CA LYS A 263 8.20 3.18 -24.52
C LYS A 263 8.18 4.18 -25.65
N ASP A 264 7.25 4.05 -26.56
CA ASP A 264 7.07 4.86 -27.77
C ASP A 264 6.03 5.98 -27.62
N ASP A 265 5.28 6.02 -26.52
CA ASP A 265 4.34 7.11 -26.24
C ASP A 265 5.04 8.26 -25.51
N VAL A 266 5.75 9.07 -26.29
CA VAL A 266 6.54 10.19 -25.75
C VAL A 266 5.64 11.32 -25.23
N GLU A 267 4.55 11.65 -25.94
CA GLU A 267 3.66 12.75 -25.58
C GLU A 267 2.96 12.45 -24.24
N LEU A 268 2.40 11.26 -24.08
CA LEU A 268 1.79 10.84 -22.82
C LEU A 268 2.83 10.78 -21.68
N THR A 269 4.03 10.27 -21.96
CA THR A 269 5.12 10.20 -20.96
C THR A 269 5.48 11.60 -20.43
N GLU A 270 5.63 12.58 -21.33
CA GLU A 270 5.95 13.97 -20.95
C GLU A 270 4.79 14.62 -20.18
N ALA A 271 3.54 14.40 -20.61
CA ALA A 271 2.35 14.92 -19.94
C ALA A 271 2.20 14.35 -18.52
N VAL A 272 2.36 13.04 -18.33
CA VAL A 272 2.29 12.37 -17.02
C VAL A 272 3.45 12.80 -16.12
N GLN A 273 4.67 12.94 -16.66
CA GLN A 273 5.79 13.46 -15.88
C GLN A 273 5.53 14.88 -15.38
N ALA A 274 5.02 15.76 -16.24
CA ALA A 274 4.67 17.13 -15.86
C ALA A 274 3.53 17.16 -14.82
N ALA A 275 2.52 16.32 -14.97
CA ALA A 275 1.42 16.19 -14.01
C ALA A 275 1.92 15.68 -12.64
N MET A 276 2.78 14.67 -12.62
CA MET A 276 3.38 14.16 -11.39
C MET A 276 4.24 15.22 -10.69
N GLN A 277 5.06 15.96 -11.46
CA GLN A 277 5.85 17.07 -10.90
C GLN A 277 4.95 18.17 -10.33
N GLN A 278 3.83 18.49 -10.97
CA GLN A 278 2.84 19.44 -10.45
C GLN A 278 2.28 19.00 -9.08
N LEU A 279 1.90 17.73 -8.94
CA LEU A 279 1.40 17.19 -7.67
C LEU A 279 2.47 17.17 -6.57
N MET A 280 3.74 17.02 -6.94
CA MET A 280 4.85 17.15 -6.00
C MET A 280 5.07 18.60 -5.57
N ASP A 281 5.05 19.54 -6.52
CA ASP A 281 5.36 20.95 -6.29
C ASP A 281 4.29 21.65 -5.43
N ASP A 282 3.01 21.29 -5.60
CA ASP A 282 1.91 21.87 -4.81
C ASP A 282 1.62 21.13 -3.50
N GLY A 283 2.30 20.01 -3.24
CA GLY A 283 2.21 19.23 -2.02
C GLY A 283 1.08 18.20 -2.00
N THR A 284 0.29 18.09 -3.05
CA THR A 284 -0.80 17.11 -3.16
C THR A 284 -0.29 15.69 -3.01
N TRP A 285 0.86 15.36 -3.62
CA TRP A 285 1.45 14.03 -3.49
C TRP A 285 1.84 13.69 -2.04
N GLN A 286 2.41 14.64 -1.32
CA GLN A 286 2.71 14.44 0.09
C GLN A 286 1.44 14.25 0.93
N GLU A 287 0.38 15.02 0.65
CA GLU A 287 -0.91 14.88 1.34
C GLU A 287 -1.53 13.50 1.13
N ILE A 288 -1.47 12.96 -0.10
CA ILE A 288 -1.94 11.61 -0.42
C ILE A 288 -1.19 10.59 0.45
N LEU A 289 0.14 10.60 0.45
CA LEU A 289 0.94 9.64 1.22
C LEU A 289 0.72 9.78 2.73
N ASP A 290 0.62 11.01 3.25
CA ASP A 290 0.35 11.26 4.67
C ASP A 290 -1.01 10.68 5.10
N GLY A 291 -2.02 10.77 4.22
CA GLY A 291 -3.34 10.18 4.44
C GLY A 291 -3.30 8.65 4.59
N TRP A 292 -2.32 8.00 3.97
CA TRP A 292 -2.10 6.57 4.03
C TRP A 292 -1.02 6.16 5.05
N GLY A 293 -0.38 7.14 5.72
CA GLY A 293 0.71 6.90 6.67
C GLY A 293 1.99 6.39 6.00
N VAL A 294 2.15 6.64 4.70
CA VAL A 294 3.31 6.20 3.91
C VAL A 294 4.36 7.31 3.85
N THR A 295 5.60 6.95 4.04
CA THR A 295 6.76 7.84 3.90
C THR A 295 7.52 7.56 2.60
N GLY A 296 8.39 8.48 2.20
CA GLY A 296 9.24 8.29 1.01
C GLY A 296 8.77 9.04 -0.23
N ALA A 297 7.88 10.05 -0.08
CA ALA A 297 7.53 10.96 -1.17
C ALA A 297 8.79 11.50 -1.85
N LEU A 298 8.84 11.44 -3.17
CA LEU A 298 9.85 12.11 -3.95
C LEU A 298 9.41 13.55 -4.24
N SER A 299 10.38 14.45 -4.40
CA SER A 299 10.15 15.85 -4.75
C SER A 299 10.44 16.19 -6.21
N THR A 300 10.87 15.18 -6.97
CA THR A 300 11.19 15.30 -8.39
C THR A 300 10.71 14.06 -9.12
N ALA A 301 9.88 14.26 -10.15
CA ALA A 301 9.41 13.22 -11.04
C ALA A 301 10.46 12.96 -12.14
N GLU A 302 11.42 12.08 -11.86
CA GLU A 302 12.47 11.76 -12.81
C GLU A 302 11.98 10.72 -13.82
N LEU A 303 12.23 11.00 -15.11
CA LEU A 303 11.99 10.04 -16.18
C LEU A 303 13.18 9.08 -16.31
N ASN A 304 12.90 7.79 -16.24
CA ASN A 304 13.88 6.71 -16.37
C ASN A 304 15.14 6.94 -15.49
N PRO A 305 14.99 7.22 -14.17
CA PRO A 305 16.15 7.42 -13.32
C PRO A 305 17.01 6.15 -13.28
N ALA A 306 18.28 6.31 -12.95
CA ALA A 306 19.14 5.16 -12.69
C ALA A 306 18.60 4.36 -11.50
N ALA A 307 18.50 3.06 -11.66
CA ALA A 307 18.04 2.12 -10.64
C ALA A 307 19.05 1.98 -9.50
#